data_0089f3fefe4b577fed5238bc9c79e5af
#
_entry.id   0089f3fefe4b577fed5238bc9c79e5af
#
_cell.length_a   1.000
_cell.length_b   1.000
_cell.length_c   1.000
_cell.angle_alpha   90.00
_cell.angle_beta   90.00
_cell.angle_gamma   90.00
#
_symmetry.space_group_name_H-M   'P 1'
#
loop_
_entity.id
_entity.type
_entity.pdbx_description
1 polymer ?
#
loop_
_entity_poly.entity_id
_entity_poly.type
_entity_poly.pdbx_seq_one_letter_code
_entity_poly.pdbx_strand_id
1 'polypeptide(L)'
;MTTTGATIFTQIENLPKSVLYYRQQLQWLGGIGIVVIAVSILPMIGVGGMQIYKAETPGPVKDTKLTPRIAETANALFKIYVFLTIICTLAYWSVGMDWFDAISHSFSTISIGGFSTYDDSLAHFNNNNILIIASVFMIISGLNFALHLSLIHI
;
A
#
# COMPACT_ATOMS: atom_id res chain seq x y z
N MET A 1 -5.47 -6.54 -7.25
CA MET A 1 -5.99 -5.51 -6.33
C MET A 1 -6.31 -6.04 -4.93
N THR A 2 -6.61 -7.33 -4.78
CA THR A 2 -6.93 -7.95 -3.46
C THR A 2 -5.70 -8.25 -2.58
N THR A 3 -4.48 -7.98 -3.05
CA THR A 3 -3.21 -8.31 -2.38
C THR A 3 -3.07 -9.78 -1.95
N THR A 4 -3.76 -10.69 -2.63
CA THR A 4 -3.78 -12.13 -2.28
C THR A 4 -2.48 -12.84 -2.64
N GLY A 5 -1.69 -12.31 -3.60
CA GLY A 5 -0.44 -12.92 -4.05
C GLY A 5 -0.58 -14.22 -4.86
N ALA A 6 -1.79 -14.67 -5.12
CA ALA A 6 -2.02 -15.88 -5.91
C ALA A 6 -1.81 -15.63 -7.41
N THR A 7 -1.09 -16.52 -8.08
CA THR A 7 -0.86 -16.48 -9.52
C THR A 7 -1.17 -17.81 -10.16
N ILE A 8 -1.76 -17.77 -11.35
CA ILE A 8 -2.02 -18.94 -12.21
C ILE A 8 -0.96 -19.06 -13.31
N PHE A 9 -0.11 -18.05 -13.47
CA PHE A 9 0.97 -18.11 -14.46
C PHE A 9 2.07 -19.04 -13.99
N THR A 10 2.46 -19.95 -14.86
CA THR A 10 3.69 -20.73 -14.77
C THR A 10 4.76 -20.02 -15.59
N GLN A 11 6.00 -20.04 -15.19
CA GLN A 11 7.12 -19.37 -15.86
C GLN A 11 6.93 -17.83 -15.91
N ILE A 12 6.83 -17.21 -14.74
CA ILE A 12 6.64 -15.77 -14.58
C ILE A 12 7.77 -14.99 -15.26
N GLU A 13 8.98 -15.53 -15.25
CA GLU A 13 10.19 -14.91 -15.82
C GLU A 13 10.10 -14.67 -17.33
N ASN A 14 9.29 -15.45 -18.04
CA ASN A 14 9.08 -15.33 -19.49
C ASN A 14 8.07 -14.23 -19.86
N LEU A 15 7.42 -13.63 -18.88
CA LEU A 15 6.45 -12.56 -19.13
C LEU A 15 7.19 -11.24 -19.48
N PRO A 16 6.62 -10.41 -20.36
CA PRO A 16 7.16 -9.08 -20.63
C PRO A 16 7.26 -8.26 -19.35
N LYS A 17 8.35 -7.48 -19.20
CA LYS A 17 8.59 -6.60 -18.04
C LYS A 17 7.41 -5.66 -17.74
N SER A 18 6.69 -5.22 -18.77
CA SER A 18 5.49 -4.39 -18.63
C SER A 18 4.37 -5.11 -17.87
N VAL A 19 4.17 -6.40 -18.14
CA VAL A 19 3.16 -7.22 -17.44
C VAL A 19 3.57 -7.47 -16.00
N LEU A 20 4.85 -7.76 -15.77
CA LEU A 20 5.40 -7.94 -14.42
C LEU A 20 5.23 -6.67 -13.59
N TYR A 21 5.60 -5.52 -14.13
CA TYR A 21 5.43 -4.23 -13.46
C TYR A 21 3.95 -3.92 -13.17
N TYR A 22 3.08 -4.13 -14.15
CA TYR A 22 1.63 -3.90 -13.99
C TYR A 22 1.04 -4.75 -12.86
N ARG A 23 1.43 -6.01 -12.75
CA ARG A 23 0.98 -6.91 -11.66
C ARG A 23 1.39 -6.36 -10.29
N GLN A 24 2.64 -5.89 -10.15
CA GLN A 24 3.16 -5.31 -8.90
C GLN A 24 2.45 -3.99 -8.58
N GLN A 25 2.25 -3.14 -9.57
CA GLN A 25 1.53 -1.88 -9.41
C GLN A 25 0.08 -2.09 -8.97
N LEU A 26 -0.60 -3.11 -9.49
CA LEU A 26 -1.96 -3.45 -9.05
C LEU A 26 -2.01 -3.87 -7.58
N GLN A 27 -0.98 -4.58 -7.10
CA GLN A 27 -0.87 -4.90 -5.66
C GLN A 27 -0.63 -3.65 -4.83
N TRP A 28 0.29 -2.81 -5.25
CA TRP A 28 0.61 -1.56 -4.57
C TRP A 28 -0.61 -0.63 -4.46
N LEU A 29 -1.33 -0.45 -5.55
CA LEU A 29 -2.60 0.29 -5.56
C LEU A 29 -3.66 -0.39 -4.71
N GLY A 30 -3.69 -1.72 -4.67
CA GLY A 30 -4.62 -2.49 -3.85
C GLY A 30 -4.36 -2.32 -2.35
N GLY A 31 -3.09 -2.31 -1.95
CA GLY A 31 -2.70 -2.17 -0.54
C GLY A 31 -3.16 -0.86 0.09
N ILE A 32 -3.07 0.24 -0.66
CA ILE A 32 -3.54 1.55 -0.19
C ILE A 32 -4.93 1.91 -0.72
N GLY A 33 -5.32 1.30 -1.83
CA GLY A 33 -6.50 1.70 -2.60
C GLY A 33 -7.79 1.73 -1.79
N ILE A 34 -8.01 0.73 -0.95
CA ILE A 34 -9.20 0.68 -0.10
C ILE A 34 -9.21 1.84 0.90
N VAL A 35 -8.06 2.14 1.52
CA VAL A 35 -7.95 3.21 2.52
C VAL A 35 -8.10 4.57 1.86
N VAL A 36 -7.36 4.82 0.76
CA VAL A 36 -7.40 6.12 0.06
C VAL A 36 -8.71 6.32 -0.68
N ILE A 37 -9.25 5.29 -1.33
CA ILE A 37 -10.53 5.38 -2.02
C ILE A 37 -11.66 5.57 -1.00
N ALA A 38 -11.70 4.79 0.06
CA ALA A 38 -12.71 4.95 1.10
C ALA A 38 -12.67 6.37 1.69
N VAL A 39 -11.49 6.89 2.00
CA VAL A 39 -11.35 8.21 2.62
C VAL A 39 -11.52 9.35 1.61
N SER A 40 -11.20 9.15 0.34
CA SER A 40 -11.44 10.16 -0.71
C SER A 40 -12.90 10.19 -1.18
N ILE A 41 -13.56 9.03 -1.20
CA ILE A 41 -14.94 8.91 -1.69
C ILE A 41 -15.96 9.14 -0.57
N LEU A 42 -15.67 8.76 0.68
CA LEU A 42 -16.55 9.01 1.82
C LEU A 42 -17.03 10.47 1.94
N PRO A 43 -16.17 11.50 1.76
CA PRO A 43 -16.64 12.89 1.74
C PRO A 43 -17.55 13.20 0.56
N MET A 44 -17.35 12.58 -0.61
CA MET A 44 -18.17 12.78 -1.81
C MET A 44 -19.52 12.05 -1.70
N ILE A 45 -19.55 10.87 -1.11
CA ILE A 45 -20.78 10.13 -0.80
C ILE A 45 -21.53 10.79 0.36
N GLY A 46 -20.82 11.50 1.23
CA GLY A 46 -21.40 12.23 2.37
C GLY A 46 -22.44 13.30 2.00
N VAL A 47 -22.43 13.76 0.74
CA VAL A 47 -23.51 14.63 0.24
C VAL A 47 -24.84 13.88 0.10
N GLY A 48 -24.81 12.57 -0.16
CA GLY A 48 -26.04 11.73 -0.23
C GLY A 48 -26.25 10.87 1.04
N GLY A 49 -25.20 10.26 1.57
CA GLY A 49 -25.28 9.36 2.74
C GLY A 49 -25.57 10.09 4.06
N MET A 50 -25.09 11.32 4.21
CA MET A 50 -25.40 12.15 5.39
C MET A 50 -26.85 12.65 5.42
N GLN A 51 -27.51 12.77 4.28
CA GLN A 51 -28.94 13.10 4.24
C GLN A 51 -29.79 11.95 4.79
N ILE A 52 -29.39 10.71 4.54
CA ILE A 52 -30.07 9.52 5.08
C ILE A 52 -29.82 9.41 6.59
N TYR A 53 -28.58 9.67 7.05
CA TYR A 53 -28.24 9.66 8.47
C TYR A 53 -28.92 10.81 9.25
N LYS A 54 -29.05 11.99 8.64
CA LYS A 54 -29.79 13.13 9.21
C LYS A 54 -31.29 12.89 9.32
N ALA A 55 -31.85 12.04 8.46
CA ALA A 55 -33.26 11.67 8.54
C ALA A 55 -33.55 10.74 9.74
N GLU A 56 -32.55 10.01 10.24
CA GLU A 56 -32.70 9.07 11.35
C GLU A 56 -32.32 9.64 12.73
N THR A 57 -31.55 10.75 12.76
CA THR A 57 -31.09 11.37 14.03
C THR A 57 -31.39 12.87 14.04
N PRO A 58 -32.55 13.31 14.61
CA PRO A 58 -32.83 14.72 14.79
C PRO A 58 -32.00 15.30 15.94
N GLY A 59 -30.96 16.08 15.60
CA GLY A 59 -30.13 16.81 16.57
C GLY A 59 -29.16 17.78 15.87
N PRO A 60 -28.74 18.89 16.52
CA PRO A 60 -27.82 19.85 15.95
C PRO A 60 -26.37 19.32 16.02
N VAL A 61 -26.01 18.40 15.15
CA VAL A 61 -24.64 17.92 15.02
C VAL A 61 -23.88 18.86 14.10
N LYS A 62 -22.82 19.48 14.61
CA LYS A 62 -21.93 20.36 13.85
C LYS A 62 -21.05 19.51 12.91
N ASP A 63 -21.59 19.13 11.76
CA ASP A 63 -21.03 18.15 10.82
C ASP A 63 -19.87 18.65 9.94
N THR A 64 -19.41 19.90 10.12
CA THR A 64 -18.39 20.51 9.25
C THR A 64 -16.94 20.16 9.60
N LYS A 65 -16.68 19.49 10.74
CA LYS A 65 -15.32 19.24 11.22
C LYS A 65 -14.78 17.82 10.98
N LEU A 66 -15.62 16.84 10.65
CA LEU A 66 -15.16 15.46 10.45
C LEU A 66 -14.58 15.22 9.05
N THR A 67 -15.17 15.81 8.03
CA THR A 67 -14.79 15.61 6.62
C THR A 67 -13.36 16.10 6.29
N PRO A 68 -12.94 17.31 6.69
CA PRO A 68 -11.56 17.75 6.46
C PRO A 68 -10.53 16.88 7.19
N ARG A 69 -10.81 16.48 8.41
CA ARG A 69 -9.92 15.65 9.23
C ARG A 69 -9.67 14.28 8.64
N ILE A 70 -10.71 13.68 8.05
CA ILE A 70 -10.60 12.37 7.39
C ILE A 70 -9.73 12.47 6.14
N ALA A 71 -9.94 13.50 5.30
CA ALA A 71 -9.14 13.72 4.10
C ALA A 71 -7.66 14.04 4.43
N GLU A 72 -7.41 14.83 5.47
CA GLU A 72 -6.05 15.11 5.96
C GLU A 72 -5.35 13.84 6.44
N THR A 73 -6.03 12.99 7.21
CA THR A 73 -5.51 11.70 7.67
C THR A 73 -5.17 10.79 6.51
N ALA A 74 -6.03 10.68 5.51
CA ALA A 74 -5.75 9.86 4.32
C ALA A 74 -4.54 10.36 3.55
N ASN A 75 -4.44 11.66 3.40
CA ASN A 75 -3.32 12.28 2.69
C ASN A 75 -2.00 12.04 3.44
N ALA A 76 -2.03 12.11 4.76
CA ALA A 76 -0.88 11.76 5.60
C ALA A 76 -0.49 10.28 5.45
N LEU A 77 -1.46 9.36 5.51
CA LEU A 77 -1.25 7.93 5.31
C LEU A 77 -0.69 7.62 3.93
N PHE A 78 -1.21 8.27 2.89
CA PHE A 78 -0.70 8.13 1.53
C PHE A 78 0.77 8.56 1.42
N LYS A 79 1.12 9.71 2.00
CA LYS A 79 2.51 10.20 2.01
C LYS A 79 3.44 9.23 2.72
N ILE A 80 3.04 8.67 3.87
CA ILE A 80 3.81 7.66 4.60
C ILE A 80 4.01 6.41 3.74
N TYR A 81 2.96 5.94 3.08
CA TYR A 81 3.01 4.75 2.22
C TYR A 81 3.98 4.94 1.05
N VAL A 82 3.91 6.08 0.36
CA VAL A 82 4.85 6.43 -0.72
C VAL A 82 6.28 6.54 -0.19
N PHE A 83 6.47 7.19 0.95
CA PHE A 83 7.78 7.35 1.58
C PHE A 83 8.41 6.00 1.95
N LEU A 84 7.65 5.11 2.58
CA LEU A 84 8.10 3.74 2.88
C LEU A 84 8.43 2.96 1.62
N THR A 85 7.66 3.12 0.54
CA THR A 85 7.94 2.47 -0.74
C THR A 85 9.28 2.93 -1.32
N ILE A 86 9.56 4.23 -1.28
CA ILE A 86 10.83 4.79 -1.77
C ILE A 86 12.00 4.25 -0.94
N ILE A 87 11.92 4.26 0.38
CA ILE A 87 12.99 3.75 1.25
C ILE A 87 13.20 2.25 1.02
N CYS A 88 12.13 1.47 0.89
CA CYS A 88 12.22 0.04 0.60
C CYS A 88 12.90 -0.22 -0.76
N THR A 89 12.56 0.56 -1.79
CA THR A 89 13.22 0.48 -3.10
C THR A 89 14.72 0.75 -3.00
N LEU A 90 15.11 1.82 -2.30
CA LEU A 90 16.52 2.17 -2.10
C LEU A 90 17.25 1.11 -1.28
N ALA A 91 16.60 0.53 -0.28
CA ALA A 91 17.18 -0.55 0.51
C ALA A 91 17.44 -1.80 -0.34
N TYR A 92 16.51 -2.22 -1.19
CA TYR A 92 16.73 -3.34 -2.12
C TYR A 92 17.82 -3.05 -3.13
N TRP A 93 17.83 -1.87 -3.70
CA TRP A 93 18.87 -1.46 -4.65
C TRP A 93 20.26 -1.45 -4.01
N SER A 94 20.41 -0.97 -2.78
CA SER A 94 21.69 -0.92 -2.06
C SER A 94 22.30 -2.29 -1.78
N VAL A 95 21.48 -3.34 -1.73
CA VAL A 95 21.92 -4.72 -1.49
C VAL A 95 22.21 -5.48 -2.79
N GLY A 96 22.13 -4.79 -3.95
CA GLY A 96 22.51 -5.31 -5.25
C GLY A 96 21.36 -5.86 -6.11
N MET A 97 20.11 -5.54 -5.77
CA MET A 97 18.98 -5.84 -6.62
C MET A 97 18.94 -4.89 -7.83
N ASP A 98 18.60 -5.40 -9.03
CA ASP A 98 18.42 -4.56 -10.21
C ASP A 98 17.32 -3.51 -9.96
N TRP A 99 17.45 -2.34 -10.58
CA TRP A 99 16.52 -1.22 -10.38
C TRP A 99 15.06 -1.60 -10.65
N PHE A 100 14.81 -2.35 -11.70
CA PHE A 100 13.48 -2.81 -12.05
C PHE A 100 12.89 -3.75 -10.97
N ASP A 101 13.70 -4.68 -10.50
CA ASP A 101 13.30 -5.63 -9.47
C ASP A 101 13.15 -4.96 -8.11
N ALA A 102 14.02 -4.01 -7.77
CA ALA A 102 13.93 -3.24 -6.53
C ALA A 102 12.59 -2.48 -6.43
N ILE A 103 12.17 -1.80 -7.51
CA ILE A 103 10.87 -1.12 -7.56
C ILE A 103 9.73 -2.14 -7.47
N SER A 104 9.79 -3.19 -8.27
CA SER A 104 8.73 -4.19 -8.35
C SER A 104 8.50 -4.90 -7.02
N HIS A 105 9.58 -5.34 -6.37
CA HIS A 105 9.49 -6.01 -5.07
C HIS A 105 9.14 -5.05 -3.93
N SER A 106 9.55 -3.77 -3.99
CA SER A 106 9.11 -2.80 -2.98
C SER A 106 7.59 -2.61 -2.99
N PHE A 107 6.96 -2.59 -4.17
CA PHE A 107 5.51 -2.51 -4.31
C PHE A 107 4.81 -3.69 -3.63
N SER A 108 5.32 -4.90 -3.86
CA SER A 108 4.78 -6.11 -3.26
C SER A 108 5.04 -6.20 -1.76
N THR A 109 6.23 -5.78 -1.30
CA THR A 109 6.61 -5.80 0.12
C THR A 109 5.78 -4.84 0.96
N ILE A 110 5.64 -3.58 0.51
CA ILE A 110 4.89 -2.56 1.26
C ILE A 110 3.39 -2.83 1.25
N SER A 111 2.86 -3.40 0.17
CA SER A 111 1.45 -3.82 0.09
C SER A 111 1.18 -5.16 0.78
N ILE A 112 2.23 -5.85 1.27
CA ILE A 112 2.16 -7.23 1.80
C ILE A 112 1.46 -8.16 0.80
N GLY A 113 1.74 -7.96 -0.50
CA GLY A 113 0.99 -8.59 -1.58
C GLY A 113 1.53 -9.95 -2.03
N GLY A 114 2.83 -10.20 -1.88
CA GLY A 114 3.46 -11.49 -2.17
C GLY A 114 3.76 -11.79 -3.63
N PHE A 115 3.50 -10.88 -4.59
CA PHE A 115 3.93 -11.08 -5.98
C PHE A 115 5.42 -10.85 -6.15
N SER A 116 6.04 -11.67 -6.99
CA SER A 116 7.42 -11.52 -7.44
C SER A 116 7.50 -11.43 -8.96
N THR A 117 8.65 -11.01 -9.44
CA THR A 117 9.04 -11.06 -10.87
C THR A 117 9.63 -12.42 -11.24
N TYR A 118 9.88 -13.29 -10.25
CA TYR A 118 10.46 -14.62 -10.41
C TYR A 118 9.56 -15.69 -9.80
N ASP A 119 9.65 -16.92 -10.33
CA ASP A 119 8.88 -18.07 -9.86
C ASP A 119 9.29 -18.45 -8.41
N ASP A 120 10.59 -18.38 -8.10
CA ASP A 120 11.15 -18.65 -6.77
C ASP A 120 10.99 -17.48 -5.80
N SER A 121 10.23 -16.46 -6.15
CA SER A 121 10.03 -15.27 -5.34
C SER A 121 11.36 -14.59 -4.93
N LEU A 122 11.50 -14.15 -3.68
CA LEU A 122 12.72 -13.54 -3.17
C LEU A 122 13.90 -14.53 -3.02
N ALA A 123 13.63 -15.83 -3.05
CA ALA A 123 14.69 -16.86 -2.99
C ALA A 123 15.59 -16.83 -4.24
N HIS A 124 15.09 -16.37 -5.38
CA HIS A 124 15.86 -16.20 -6.62
C HIS A 124 17.16 -15.41 -6.41
N PHE A 125 17.16 -14.40 -5.56
CA PHE A 125 18.33 -13.54 -5.34
C PHE A 125 19.42 -14.18 -4.47
N ASN A 126 19.12 -15.31 -3.82
CA ASN A 126 20.04 -16.05 -2.95
C ASN A 126 20.84 -15.15 -1.98
N ASN A 127 20.22 -14.10 -1.46
CA ASN A 127 20.81 -13.11 -0.60
C ASN A 127 19.97 -12.89 0.66
N ASN A 128 20.51 -13.31 1.81
CA ASN A 128 19.84 -13.21 3.10
C ASN A 128 19.50 -11.75 3.48
N ASN A 129 20.29 -10.78 3.05
CA ASN A 129 20.02 -9.38 3.37
C ASN A 129 18.72 -8.90 2.70
N ILE A 130 18.40 -9.38 1.50
CA ILE A 130 17.13 -9.08 0.82
C ILE A 130 15.95 -9.63 1.62
N LEU A 131 16.08 -10.85 2.13
CA LEU A 131 15.03 -11.47 2.97
C LEU A 131 14.82 -10.71 4.29
N ILE A 132 15.91 -10.25 4.91
CA ILE A 132 15.84 -9.45 6.14
C ILE A 132 15.15 -8.12 5.86
N ILE A 133 15.54 -7.41 4.79
CA ILE A 133 14.90 -6.15 4.39
C ILE A 133 13.41 -6.38 4.13
N ALA A 134 13.05 -7.40 3.36
CA ALA A 134 11.65 -7.74 3.09
C ALA A 134 10.87 -7.96 4.40
N SER A 135 11.42 -8.76 5.32
CA SER A 135 10.77 -9.07 6.60
C SER A 135 10.56 -7.83 7.46
N VAL A 136 11.58 -6.98 7.57
CA VAL A 136 11.49 -5.73 8.34
C VAL A 136 10.43 -4.79 7.76
N PHE A 137 10.45 -4.57 6.43
CA PHE A 137 9.47 -3.69 5.80
C PHE A 137 8.05 -4.26 5.82
N MET A 138 7.87 -5.59 5.72
CA MET A 138 6.56 -6.22 5.89
C MET A 138 6.02 -6.05 7.31
N ILE A 139 6.86 -6.18 8.34
CA ILE A 139 6.46 -5.92 9.73
C ILE A 139 6.05 -4.46 9.90
N ILE A 140 6.86 -3.51 9.42
CA ILE A 140 6.57 -2.08 9.50
C ILE A 140 5.24 -1.76 8.78
N SER A 141 5.04 -2.31 7.58
CA SER A 141 3.80 -2.09 6.80
C SER A 141 2.59 -2.78 7.41
N GLY A 142 2.78 -3.87 8.15
CA GLY A 142 1.71 -4.58 8.86
C GLY A 142 1.28 -3.90 10.16
N LEU A 143 2.11 -2.98 10.70
CA LEU A 143 1.71 -2.19 11.86
C LEU A 143 0.59 -1.22 11.47
N ASN A 144 -0.31 -0.98 12.39
CA ASN A 144 -1.43 -0.06 12.16
C ASN A 144 -0.90 1.33 11.79
N PHE A 145 -1.27 1.81 10.60
CA PHE A 145 -0.84 3.12 10.09
C PHE A 145 -1.19 4.28 11.02
N ALA A 146 -2.19 4.14 11.88
CA ALA A 146 -2.50 5.13 12.91
C ALA A 146 -1.37 5.29 13.94
N LEU A 147 -0.60 4.23 14.22
CA LEU A 147 0.59 4.28 15.08
C LEU A 147 1.71 5.10 14.43
N HIS A 148 1.88 5.00 13.10
CA HIS A 148 2.87 5.82 12.39
C HIS A 148 2.54 7.31 12.46
N LEU A 149 1.25 7.68 12.38
CA LEU A 149 0.81 9.06 12.58
C LEU A 149 1.07 9.55 14.01
N SER A 150 0.84 8.69 15.01
CA SER A 150 1.12 9.03 16.42
C SER A 150 2.61 9.28 16.67
N LEU A 151 3.49 8.51 16.03
CA LEU A 151 4.94 8.69 16.15
C LEU A 151 5.46 9.96 15.47
N ILE A 152 4.80 10.42 14.40
CA ILE A 152 5.19 11.66 13.69
C ILE A 152 4.69 12.90 14.41
N HIS A 153 3.64 12.79 15.23
CA HIS A 153 3.07 13.91 16.01
C HIS A 153 3.62 14.06 17.43
N ILE A 154 4.57 13.20 17.84
CA ILE A 154 5.36 13.38 19.06
C ILE A 154 6.65 14.14 18.73
#